data_ff18dd7ad786571b013232a704e5ba44
#
_entry.id   ff18dd7ad786571b013232a704e5ba44
#
_cell.length_a   1.000
_cell.length_b   1.000
_cell.length_c   1.000
_cell.angle_alpha   90.00
_cell.angle_beta   90.00
_cell.angle_gamma   90.00
#
_symmetry.space_group_name_H-M   'P 1'
#
loop_
_entity.id
_entity.type
_entity.pdbx_description
1 polymer ?
#
loop_
_entity_poly.entity_id
_entity_poly.type
_entity_poly.pdbx_seq_one_letter_code
_entity_poly.pdbx_strand_id
1 'polypeptide(L)'
;MGYNLFKIVPVKKTANKKMNDFLSSLQGAVSKGEEITFADNDIRYTLKLQHDRIKAKGLDMDYQVYSRDDERSDFIEGSSWRDPHYESIVAFRSCGVKRLVTRNGMKMFKDDRKSVLYETVTDVLTDSHPDNDTISCPNCGAISTIAGLQNGCPYCGTTYKMDDLFPKVTAYYFLDDAGLSTEEFKKSVLTSISICASVLFILNCIINHDQLANSIWMLLVFILGSAFAGAIMGYILFAYFLLGRAIYRIIQSSGKMGTAGSRKKFENRMRAFYPEFSFEYFTSKAISLIKTAIYSKDEKELLFYKGEALDPKMKDIIDLNYGGALGLERFSEENGIVTVVTTAFFDVLYATDEKVKMKHEIFTAVFQRRIDMPVNFNFSMTRISCPTCGLSYDATRNKFCPGCGNEYEIISDDWALVELRYR
;
A
#
# COMPACT_ATOMS: atom_id res chain seq x y z
N MET A 1 15.47 -10.45 -24.66
CA MET A 1 16.26 -10.44 -23.41
C MET A 1 15.34 -10.88 -22.28
N GLY A 2 15.62 -12.03 -21.66
CA GLY A 2 14.79 -12.56 -20.59
C GLY A 2 15.00 -11.70 -19.33
N TYR A 3 13.94 -11.06 -18.89
CA TYR A 3 13.95 -10.39 -17.59
C TYR A 3 13.98 -11.46 -16.50
N ASN A 4 15.06 -11.52 -15.75
CA ASN A 4 15.10 -12.26 -14.48
C ASN A 4 14.12 -11.56 -13.53
N LEU A 5 12.94 -12.16 -13.33
CA LEU A 5 11.82 -11.66 -12.54
C LEU A 5 12.15 -11.52 -11.04
N PHE A 6 13.28 -12.05 -10.56
CA PHE A 6 13.63 -12.03 -9.13
C PHE A 6 15.15 -11.95 -8.97
N LYS A 7 15.70 -10.74 -9.06
CA LYS A 7 17.05 -10.50 -8.59
C LYS A 7 16.95 -9.92 -7.19
N ILE A 8 17.22 -10.73 -6.16
CA ILE A 8 17.36 -10.25 -4.79
C ILE A 8 18.57 -9.32 -4.77
N VAL A 9 18.31 -8.04 -4.58
CA VAL A 9 19.35 -7.01 -4.44
C VAL A 9 19.41 -6.62 -2.96
N PRO A 10 20.57 -6.71 -2.30
CA PRO A 10 20.67 -6.26 -0.92
C PRO A 10 20.42 -4.75 -0.84
N VAL A 11 19.53 -4.32 0.07
CA VAL A 11 19.29 -2.89 0.32
C VAL A 11 20.56 -2.25 0.83
N LYS A 12 20.92 -1.11 0.22
CA LYS A 12 21.99 -0.27 0.77
C LYS A 12 21.63 0.11 2.22
N LYS A 13 22.61 0.11 3.12
CA LYS A 13 22.39 0.44 4.55
C LYS A 13 21.70 1.79 4.76
N THR A 14 22.01 2.78 3.93
CA THR A 14 21.38 4.10 3.93
C THR A 14 19.89 4.06 3.58
N ALA A 15 19.52 3.32 2.55
CA ALA A 15 18.11 3.14 2.17
C ALA A 15 17.33 2.44 3.29
N ASN A 16 17.88 1.37 3.88
CA ASN A 16 17.25 0.66 4.98
C ASN A 16 17.01 1.56 6.21
N LYS A 17 17.99 2.41 6.56
CA LYS A 17 17.83 3.38 7.66
C LYS A 17 16.67 4.34 7.36
N LYS A 18 16.63 4.94 6.17
CA LYS A 18 15.59 5.90 5.78
C LYS A 18 14.20 5.26 5.70
N MET A 19 14.10 4.00 5.28
CA MET A 19 12.85 3.24 5.34
C MET A 19 12.37 3.04 6.79
N ASN A 20 13.27 2.77 7.74
CA ASN A 20 12.92 2.66 9.16
C ASN A 20 12.48 4.02 9.73
N ASP A 21 13.17 5.09 9.37
CA ASP A 21 12.82 6.45 9.78
C ASP A 21 11.46 6.86 9.21
N PHE A 22 11.16 6.50 7.97
CA PHE A 22 9.84 6.66 7.36
C PHE A 22 8.75 5.94 8.17
N LEU A 23 8.94 4.64 8.48
CA LEU A 23 7.96 3.87 9.25
C LEU A 23 7.73 4.43 10.64
N SER A 24 8.80 4.86 11.32
CA SER A 24 8.68 5.45 12.66
C SER A 24 7.92 6.77 12.64
N SER A 25 8.03 7.55 11.56
CA SER A 25 7.31 8.82 11.40
C SER A 25 5.85 8.64 10.92
N LEU A 26 5.51 7.50 10.31
CA LEU A 26 4.16 7.23 9.78
C LEU A 26 3.08 7.26 10.87
N GLN A 27 3.40 6.75 12.06
CA GLN A 27 2.49 6.78 13.20
C GLN A 27 2.15 8.22 13.59
N GLY A 28 3.14 9.09 13.69
CA GLY A 28 2.96 10.51 14.01
C GLY A 28 2.17 11.24 12.93
N ALA A 29 2.45 10.95 11.66
CA ALA A 29 1.76 11.56 10.53
C ALA A 29 0.26 11.26 10.51
N VAL A 30 -0.13 9.99 10.69
CA VAL A 30 -1.55 9.59 10.71
C VAL A 30 -2.24 10.04 12.00
N SER A 31 -1.62 9.79 13.17
CA SER A 31 -2.27 10.00 14.47
C SER A 31 -2.29 11.46 14.89
N LYS A 32 -1.23 12.22 14.62
CA LYS A 32 -1.05 13.58 15.12
C LYS A 32 -0.93 14.64 14.03
N GLY A 33 -0.84 14.24 12.75
CA GLY A 33 -0.60 15.15 11.65
C GLY A 33 0.84 15.69 11.63
N GLU A 34 1.78 14.97 12.23
CA GLU A 34 3.21 15.30 12.20
C GLU A 34 3.76 15.12 10.78
N GLU A 35 4.79 15.87 10.45
CA GLU A 35 5.43 15.77 9.15
C GLU A 35 6.15 14.43 9.01
N ILE A 36 5.92 13.73 7.89
CA ILE A 36 6.59 12.47 7.63
C ILE A 36 7.95 12.70 6.97
N THR A 37 8.97 11.97 7.43
CA THR A 37 10.33 12.05 6.91
C THR A 37 10.55 11.09 5.74
N PHE A 38 11.47 11.44 4.84
CA PHE A 38 11.92 10.61 3.70
C PHE A 38 10.80 10.08 2.79
N ALA A 39 9.68 10.78 2.76
CA ALA A 39 8.55 10.47 1.88
C ALA A 39 8.50 11.46 0.71
N ASP A 40 7.94 10.99 -0.41
CA ASP A 40 7.53 11.82 -1.52
C ASP A 40 6.45 12.83 -1.07
N ASN A 41 6.37 13.96 -1.77
CA ASN A 41 5.37 14.98 -1.53
C ASN A 41 3.94 14.47 -1.67
N ASP A 42 3.69 13.56 -2.60
CA ASP A 42 2.37 12.95 -2.80
C ASP A 42 1.93 12.14 -1.57
N ILE A 43 2.85 11.39 -0.96
CA ILE A 43 2.60 10.67 0.30
C ILE A 43 2.33 11.65 1.44
N ARG A 44 3.18 12.67 1.59
CA ARG A 44 3.03 13.70 2.64
C ARG A 44 1.67 14.38 2.55
N TYR A 45 1.29 14.79 1.34
CA TYR A 45 0.01 15.45 1.10
C TYR A 45 -1.17 14.52 1.39
N THR A 46 -1.14 13.29 0.91
CA THR A 46 -2.20 12.29 1.14
C THR A 46 -2.39 12.01 2.63
N LEU A 47 -1.30 11.84 3.39
CA LEU A 47 -1.36 11.62 4.85
C LEU A 47 -1.93 12.82 5.60
N LYS A 48 -1.55 14.03 5.20
CA LYS A 48 -2.12 15.25 5.75
C LYS A 48 -3.63 15.31 5.51
N LEU A 49 -4.08 15.04 4.29
CA LEU A 49 -5.51 15.01 3.97
C LEU A 49 -6.26 13.94 4.79
N GLN A 50 -5.65 12.76 4.96
CA GLN A 50 -6.21 11.70 5.80
C GLN A 50 -6.38 12.16 7.24
N HIS A 51 -5.33 12.73 7.84
CA HIS A 51 -5.39 13.26 9.19
C HIS A 51 -6.46 14.35 9.34
N ASP A 52 -6.49 15.32 8.43
CA ASP A 52 -7.48 16.39 8.42
C ASP A 52 -8.92 15.86 8.31
N ARG A 53 -9.13 14.79 7.51
CA ARG A 53 -10.42 14.10 7.37
C ARG A 53 -10.84 13.42 8.68
N ILE A 54 -9.94 12.72 9.36
CA ILE A 54 -10.19 12.08 10.65
C ILE A 54 -10.61 13.13 11.67
N LYS A 55 -9.88 14.24 11.76
CA LYS A 55 -10.17 15.34 12.68
C LYS A 55 -11.49 16.05 12.35
N ALA A 56 -11.77 16.29 11.08
CA ALA A 56 -13.04 16.90 10.65
C ALA A 56 -14.28 16.07 11.04
N LYS A 57 -14.12 14.75 11.22
CA LYS A 57 -15.18 13.85 11.72
C LYS A 57 -15.23 13.73 13.26
N GLY A 58 -14.45 14.53 13.98
CA GLY A 58 -14.37 14.47 15.44
C GLY A 58 -13.78 13.16 15.97
N LEU A 59 -12.88 12.55 15.21
CA LEU A 59 -12.24 11.29 15.55
C LEU A 59 -10.76 11.48 15.86
N ASP A 60 -10.26 10.59 16.71
CA ASP A 60 -8.83 10.36 16.91
C ASP A 60 -8.48 8.95 16.46
N MET A 61 -7.35 8.82 15.75
CA MET A 61 -6.84 7.52 15.32
C MET A 61 -5.43 7.32 15.89
N ASP A 62 -5.27 6.31 16.76
CA ASP A 62 -3.96 5.80 17.12
C ASP A 62 -3.58 4.72 16.11
N TYR A 63 -2.51 4.99 15.35
CA TYR A 63 -2.03 4.18 14.26
C TYR A 63 -0.61 3.72 14.56
N GLN A 64 -0.40 2.43 14.70
CA GLN A 64 0.89 1.86 15.05
C GLN A 64 1.32 0.84 14.01
N VAL A 65 2.57 0.94 13.56
CA VAL A 65 3.24 -0.08 12.76
C VAL A 65 4.40 -0.62 13.59
N TYR A 66 4.45 -1.94 13.78
CA TYR A 66 5.49 -2.59 14.55
C TYR A 66 6.12 -3.74 13.77
N SER A 67 7.43 -3.92 13.97
CA SER A 67 8.14 -5.06 13.37
C SER A 67 7.65 -6.37 13.98
N ARG A 68 7.64 -7.41 13.16
CA ARG A 68 7.36 -8.78 13.61
C ARG A 68 8.63 -9.60 13.51
N ASP A 69 9.01 -10.22 14.62
CA ASP A 69 10.18 -11.10 14.72
C ASP A 69 9.91 -12.53 14.19
N ASP A 70 9.09 -12.66 13.14
CA ASP A 70 8.93 -13.95 12.50
C ASP A 70 10.04 -14.15 11.46
N GLU A 71 10.50 -15.41 11.33
CA GLU A 71 11.65 -15.86 10.51
C GLU A 71 11.58 -15.51 9.01
N ARG A 72 10.63 -14.68 8.60
CA ARG A 72 10.52 -14.18 7.24
C ARG A 72 11.48 -13.01 7.08
N SER A 73 12.56 -13.29 6.38
CA SER A 73 13.50 -12.25 5.97
C SER A 73 12.78 -11.17 5.16
N ASP A 74 13.16 -9.92 5.38
CA ASP A 74 12.80 -8.81 4.51
C ASP A 74 13.28 -9.15 3.09
N PHE A 75 12.35 -9.19 2.14
CA PHE A 75 12.67 -9.43 0.74
C PHE A 75 12.76 -8.09 0.02
N ILE A 76 13.75 -7.99 -0.84
CA ILE A 76 13.90 -6.86 -1.73
C ILE A 76 13.94 -7.42 -3.13
N GLU A 77 12.97 -7.01 -3.92
CA GLU A 77 12.99 -7.25 -5.35
C GLU A 77 13.72 -6.11 -6.06
N GLY A 78 14.41 -6.46 -7.13
CA GLY A 78 15.15 -5.50 -7.95
C GLY A 78 14.26 -4.44 -8.59
N SER A 79 14.91 -3.43 -9.16
CA SER A 79 14.28 -2.22 -9.71
C SER A 79 13.09 -2.52 -10.62
N SER A 80 11.98 -1.91 -10.33
CA SER A 80 10.79 -1.95 -11.18
C SER A 80 10.92 -1.03 -12.40
N TRP A 81 11.63 0.07 -12.28
CA TRP A 81 12.00 0.97 -13.37
C TRP A 81 13.37 1.61 -13.11
N ARG A 82 14.01 2.03 -14.18
CA ARG A 82 15.28 2.73 -14.16
C ARG A 82 15.24 3.93 -15.09
N ASP A 83 15.64 5.03 -14.53
CA ASP A 83 16.14 6.19 -15.25
C ASP A 83 17.68 6.07 -15.34
N PRO A 84 18.38 6.77 -16.25
CA PRO A 84 19.84 6.81 -16.27
C PRO A 84 20.49 7.20 -14.94
N HIS A 85 19.78 7.96 -14.09
CA HIS A 85 20.28 8.51 -12.83
C HIS A 85 19.65 7.92 -11.58
N TYR A 86 18.45 7.31 -11.71
CA TYR A 86 17.66 6.84 -10.58
C TYR A 86 17.24 5.38 -10.74
N GLU A 87 17.05 4.72 -9.62
CA GLU A 87 16.41 3.40 -9.57
C GLU A 87 15.31 3.35 -8.52
N SER A 88 14.25 2.63 -8.81
CA SER A 88 13.23 2.26 -7.83
C SER A 88 13.42 0.83 -7.39
N ILE A 89 13.46 0.65 -6.08
CA ILE A 89 13.61 -0.64 -5.42
C ILE A 89 12.32 -0.92 -4.66
N VAL A 90 11.83 -2.15 -4.80
CA VAL A 90 10.66 -2.62 -4.05
C VAL A 90 11.14 -3.45 -2.87
N ALA A 91 10.69 -3.09 -1.67
CA ALA A 91 10.98 -3.82 -0.44
C ALA A 91 9.70 -4.40 0.16
N PHE A 92 9.78 -5.61 0.68
CA PHE A 92 8.72 -6.28 1.42
C PHE A 92 9.18 -6.54 2.85
N ARG A 93 8.37 -6.16 3.84
CA ARG A 93 8.69 -6.31 5.26
C ARG A 93 7.51 -6.89 6.02
N SER A 94 7.75 -7.92 6.84
CA SER A 94 6.74 -8.42 7.78
C SER A 94 6.52 -7.43 8.90
N CYS A 95 5.27 -6.99 9.10
CA CYS A 95 4.90 -6.04 10.14
C CYS A 95 3.52 -6.36 10.74
N GLY A 96 3.21 -5.72 11.85
CA GLY A 96 1.86 -5.63 12.37
C GLY A 96 1.34 -4.20 12.27
N VAL A 97 0.05 -4.06 11.99
CA VAL A 97 -0.64 -2.76 11.94
C VAL A 97 -1.76 -2.76 12.96
N LYS A 98 -1.68 -1.84 13.94
CA LYS A 98 -2.73 -1.61 14.93
C LYS A 98 -3.42 -0.29 14.66
N ARG A 99 -4.74 -0.29 14.67
CA ARG A 99 -5.56 0.92 14.57
C ARG A 99 -6.56 0.95 15.70
N LEU A 100 -6.59 2.04 16.43
CA LEU A 100 -7.61 2.35 17.43
C LEU A 100 -8.24 3.68 17.06
N VAL A 101 -9.54 3.67 16.74
CA VAL A 101 -10.30 4.89 16.46
C VAL A 101 -11.19 5.18 17.66
N THR A 102 -11.12 6.41 18.15
CA THR A 102 -11.92 6.89 19.28
C THR A 102 -12.68 8.16 18.91
N ARG A 103 -13.81 8.40 19.59
CA ARG A 103 -14.57 9.65 19.55
C ARG A 103 -14.81 10.10 20.97
N ASN A 104 -14.31 11.27 21.35
CA ASN A 104 -14.39 11.78 22.74
C ASN A 104 -13.87 10.77 23.76
N GLY A 105 -12.80 10.06 23.46
CA GLY A 105 -12.24 9.00 24.31
C GLY A 105 -12.97 7.65 24.27
N MET A 106 -14.16 7.57 23.68
CA MET A 106 -14.90 6.31 23.53
C MET A 106 -14.38 5.54 22.31
N LYS A 107 -14.13 4.25 22.50
CA LYS A 107 -13.66 3.36 21.44
C LYS A 107 -14.76 3.11 20.41
N MET A 108 -14.51 3.48 19.16
CA MET A 108 -15.38 3.23 18.02
C MET A 108 -14.95 2.02 17.17
N PHE A 109 -13.63 1.80 17.05
CA PHE A 109 -13.06 0.70 16.26
C PHE A 109 -11.70 0.32 16.80
N LYS A 110 -11.36 -0.97 16.72
CA LYS A 110 -9.99 -1.47 16.98
C LYS A 110 -9.73 -2.66 16.08
N ASP A 111 -8.56 -2.65 15.44
CA ASP A 111 -8.00 -3.85 14.81
C ASP A 111 -6.50 -3.97 15.12
N ASP A 112 -6.00 -5.19 14.95
CA ASP A 112 -4.59 -5.55 15.06
C ASP A 112 -4.36 -6.67 14.05
N ARG A 113 -3.70 -6.34 12.93
CA ARG A 113 -3.55 -7.28 11.83
C ARG A 113 -2.10 -7.49 11.46
N LYS A 114 -1.83 -8.72 11.05
CA LYS A 114 -0.56 -9.10 10.45
C LYS A 114 -0.54 -8.62 9.00
N SER A 115 0.52 -7.97 8.60
CA SER A 115 0.65 -7.38 7.29
C SER A 115 2.05 -7.59 6.73
N VAL A 116 2.16 -7.51 5.42
CA VAL A 116 3.42 -7.32 4.72
C VAL A 116 3.41 -5.90 4.19
N LEU A 117 4.32 -5.08 4.69
CA LEU A 117 4.55 -3.75 4.14
C LEU A 117 5.24 -3.88 2.79
N TYR A 118 4.65 -3.27 1.79
CA TYR A 118 5.23 -3.04 0.47
C TYR A 118 5.68 -1.58 0.43
N GLU A 119 6.97 -1.36 0.13
CA GLU A 119 7.55 -0.03 -0.03
C GLU A 119 8.27 0.06 -1.38
N THR A 120 8.03 1.14 -2.10
CA THR A 120 8.84 1.52 -3.25
C THR A 120 9.76 2.66 -2.83
N VAL A 121 11.05 2.43 -2.97
CA VAL A 121 12.10 3.39 -2.63
C VAL A 121 12.82 3.82 -3.88
N THR A 122 12.92 5.13 -4.09
CA THR A 122 13.71 5.70 -5.20
C THR A 122 15.04 6.20 -4.66
N ASP A 123 16.11 5.76 -5.28
CA ASP A 123 17.49 6.12 -4.92
C ASP A 123 18.26 6.58 -6.15
N VAL A 124 19.39 7.25 -5.93
CA VAL A 124 20.32 7.68 -6.97
C VAL A 124 21.14 6.48 -7.46
N LEU A 125 21.14 6.25 -8.76
CA LEU A 125 21.87 5.15 -9.37
C LEU A 125 23.37 5.40 -9.41
N THR A 126 23.77 6.66 -9.61
CA THR A 126 25.17 7.09 -9.68
C THR A 126 25.37 8.34 -8.83
N ASP A 127 26.62 8.59 -8.38
CA ASP A 127 26.95 9.80 -7.62
C ASP A 127 26.89 11.08 -8.47
N SER A 128 26.80 10.94 -9.78
CA SER A 128 26.66 12.03 -10.73
C SER A 128 25.29 12.01 -11.39
N HIS A 129 24.55 13.08 -11.27
CA HIS A 129 23.32 13.36 -12.01
C HIS A 129 23.45 14.73 -12.68
N PRO A 130 22.71 15.01 -13.76
CA PRO A 130 22.72 16.32 -14.37
C PRO A 130 22.25 17.39 -13.38
N ASP A 131 23.00 18.46 -13.27
CA ASP A 131 22.64 19.62 -12.42
C ASP A 131 21.26 20.20 -12.79
N ASN A 132 20.85 19.98 -14.03
CA ASN A 132 19.59 20.46 -14.58
C ASN A 132 18.40 19.52 -14.33
N ASP A 133 18.62 18.32 -13.79
CA ASP A 133 17.50 17.44 -13.42
C ASP A 133 16.60 18.14 -12.43
N THR A 134 15.29 18.05 -12.68
CA THR A 134 14.29 18.69 -11.82
C THR A 134 13.72 17.72 -10.84
N ILE A 135 13.48 18.19 -9.61
CA ILE A 135 12.86 17.42 -8.53
C ILE A 135 11.96 18.35 -7.71
N SER A 136 10.98 17.77 -7.05
CA SER A 136 10.12 18.50 -6.13
C SER A 136 10.83 18.73 -4.80
N CYS A 137 10.83 19.97 -4.33
CA CYS A 137 11.37 20.32 -3.03
C CYS A 137 10.66 19.48 -1.93
N PRO A 138 11.38 18.71 -1.10
CA PRO A 138 10.77 17.91 -0.04
C PRO A 138 10.02 18.71 1.01
N ASN A 139 10.33 19.99 1.17
CA ASN A 139 9.67 20.84 2.16
C ASN A 139 8.39 21.50 1.63
N CYS A 140 8.44 22.14 0.46
CA CYS A 140 7.30 22.92 -0.04
C CYS A 140 6.65 22.35 -1.31
N GLY A 141 7.21 21.28 -1.90
CA GLY A 141 6.71 20.65 -3.13
C GLY A 141 7.02 21.42 -4.42
N ALA A 142 7.64 22.61 -4.36
CA ALA A 142 7.98 23.38 -5.55
C ALA A 142 9.02 22.63 -6.40
N ILE A 143 8.83 22.62 -7.72
CA ILE A 143 9.76 22.02 -8.67
C ILE A 143 10.98 22.95 -8.84
N SER A 144 12.15 22.39 -8.71
CA SER A 144 13.42 23.09 -8.91
C SER A 144 14.47 22.12 -9.46
N THR A 145 15.59 22.64 -9.96
CA THR A 145 16.72 21.78 -10.30
C THR A 145 17.38 21.23 -9.03
N ILE A 146 18.03 20.08 -9.13
CA ILE A 146 18.78 19.49 -8.01
C ILE A 146 19.84 20.46 -7.50
N ALA A 147 20.59 21.09 -8.41
CA ALA A 147 21.57 22.12 -8.05
C ALA A 147 20.91 23.32 -7.35
N GLY A 148 19.72 23.73 -7.81
CA GLY A 148 18.95 24.82 -7.20
C GLY A 148 18.51 24.49 -5.78
N LEU A 149 18.09 23.25 -5.51
CA LEU A 149 17.69 22.83 -4.16
C LEU A 149 18.87 22.80 -3.18
N GLN A 150 20.06 22.39 -3.64
CA GLN A 150 21.26 22.41 -2.80
C GLN A 150 21.70 23.82 -2.41
N ASN A 151 21.46 24.79 -3.29
CA ASN A 151 21.75 26.21 -3.05
C ASN A 151 20.64 26.95 -2.31
N GLY A 152 19.55 26.27 -2.01
CA GLY A 152 18.35 26.82 -1.37
C GLY A 152 17.16 26.84 -2.32
N CYS A 153 16.08 26.21 -1.89
CA CYS A 153 14.83 26.22 -2.67
C CYS A 153 14.38 27.67 -2.93
N PRO A 154 14.17 28.09 -4.20
CA PRO A 154 13.83 29.46 -4.54
C PRO A 154 12.49 29.92 -3.96
N TYR A 155 11.67 29.00 -3.43
CA TYR A 155 10.34 29.28 -2.89
C TYR A 155 10.27 29.26 -1.37
N CYS A 156 10.98 28.37 -0.70
CA CYS A 156 10.95 28.24 0.76
C CYS A 156 12.31 28.43 1.45
N GLY A 157 13.38 28.62 0.69
CA GLY A 157 14.72 28.87 1.20
C GLY A 157 15.44 27.65 1.79
N THR A 158 14.77 26.48 1.86
CA THR A 158 15.37 25.28 2.47
C THR A 158 16.49 24.74 1.57
N THR A 159 17.66 24.46 2.16
CA THR A 159 18.80 23.84 1.49
C THR A 159 18.84 22.35 1.80
N TYR A 160 19.30 21.55 0.83
CA TYR A 160 19.42 20.11 0.93
C TYR A 160 20.77 19.64 0.42
N LYS A 161 21.27 18.57 1.02
CA LYS A 161 22.33 17.74 0.43
C LYS A 161 21.66 16.60 -0.35
N MET A 162 22.43 15.95 -1.23
CA MET A 162 21.91 14.80 -1.97
C MET A 162 21.41 13.69 -1.03
N ASP A 163 22.10 13.45 0.08
CA ASP A 163 21.68 12.48 1.10
C ASP A 163 20.37 12.85 1.80
N ASP A 164 19.95 14.12 1.76
CA ASP A 164 18.65 14.55 2.29
C ASP A 164 17.53 14.31 1.29
N LEU A 165 17.85 14.35 -0.01
CA LEU A 165 16.89 14.20 -1.10
C LEU A 165 16.62 12.71 -1.42
N PHE A 166 17.64 11.86 -1.33
CA PHE A 166 17.58 10.44 -1.69
C PHE A 166 18.31 9.57 -0.65
N PRO A 167 17.92 8.29 -0.49
CA PRO A 167 16.69 7.65 -1.01
C PRO A 167 15.42 8.21 -0.36
N LYS A 168 14.29 8.11 -1.08
CA LYS A 168 12.96 8.49 -0.57
C LYS A 168 11.94 7.40 -0.85
N VAL A 169 10.95 7.25 0.04
CA VAL A 169 9.80 6.37 -0.17
C VAL A 169 8.80 7.08 -1.09
N THR A 170 8.49 6.45 -2.22
CA THR A 170 7.57 6.99 -3.25
C THR A 170 6.23 6.28 -3.27
N ALA A 171 6.13 5.08 -2.70
CA ALA A 171 4.86 4.39 -2.46
C ALA A 171 4.97 3.44 -1.27
N TYR A 172 3.87 3.25 -0.57
CA TYR A 172 3.74 2.22 0.46
C TYR A 172 2.30 1.75 0.60
N TYR A 173 2.12 0.49 0.96
CA TYR A 173 0.83 -0.09 1.35
C TYR A 173 1.02 -1.39 2.13
N PHE A 174 -0.01 -1.77 2.89
CA PHE A 174 0.03 -2.95 3.73
C PHE A 174 -0.79 -4.06 3.11
N LEU A 175 -0.12 -5.14 2.71
CA LEU A 175 -0.77 -6.35 2.23
C LEU A 175 -1.14 -7.25 3.41
N ASP A 176 -2.26 -7.95 3.32
CA ASP A 176 -2.62 -8.93 4.33
C ASP A 176 -1.60 -10.07 4.37
N ASP A 177 -0.97 -10.26 5.52
CA ASP A 177 -0.11 -11.41 5.74
C ASP A 177 -0.96 -12.62 6.10
N ALA A 178 -1.16 -13.42 5.11
CA ALA A 178 -1.94 -14.64 5.22
C ALA A 178 -1.15 -15.84 5.76
N GLY A 179 0.15 -15.70 6.01
CA GLY A 179 1.00 -16.79 6.49
C GLY A 179 0.76 -17.14 7.96
N LEU A 180 0.98 -18.40 8.30
CA LEU A 180 1.16 -18.82 9.67
C LEU A 180 2.66 -18.70 9.97
N SER A 181 3.01 -18.09 11.11
CA SER A 181 4.38 -18.18 11.61
C SER A 181 4.70 -19.63 11.99
N THR A 182 5.98 -19.99 12.02
CA THR A 182 6.41 -21.34 12.43
C THR A 182 5.89 -21.71 13.81
N GLU A 183 5.85 -20.75 14.74
CA GLU A 183 5.27 -20.95 16.07
C GLU A 183 3.76 -21.18 16.05
N GLU A 184 3.03 -20.37 15.29
CA GLU A 184 1.57 -20.53 15.15
C GLU A 184 1.23 -21.85 14.47
N PHE A 185 2.02 -22.26 13.48
CA PHE A 185 1.89 -23.57 12.84
C PHE A 185 2.07 -24.68 13.86
N LYS A 186 3.20 -24.71 14.59
CA LYS A 186 3.48 -25.71 15.64
C LYS A 186 2.38 -25.72 16.71
N LYS A 187 2.00 -24.55 17.22
CA LYS A 187 0.93 -24.42 18.21
C LYS A 187 -0.40 -24.96 17.71
N SER A 188 -0.80 -24.63 16.49
CA SER A 188 -2.07 -25.12 15.91
C SER A 188 -2.07 -26.62 15.70
N VAL A 189 -0.95 -27.18 15.24
CA VAL A 189 -0.78 -28.65 15.09
C VAL A 189 -0.90 -29.34 16.45
N LEU A 190 -0.12 -28.86 17.46
CA LEU A 190 -0.14 -29.43 18.80
C LEU A 190 -1.54 -29.34 19.44
N THR A 191 -2.22 -28.19 19.26
CA THR A 191 -3.58 -28.02 19.76
C THR A 191 -4.56 -29.01 19.12
N SER A 192 -4.49 -29.20 17.79
CA SER A 192 -5.35 -30.18 17.08
C SER A 192 -5.09 -31.61 17.55
N ILE A 193 -3.81 -31.98 17.71
CA ILE A 193 -3.40 -33.30 18.22
C ILE A 193 -3.93 -33.50 19.66
N SER A 194 -3.74 -32.51 20.54
CA SER A 194 -4.17 -32.59 21.95
C SER A 194 -5.69 -32.73 22.06
N ILE A 195 -6.46 -32.00 21.27
CA ILE A 195 -7.92 -32.10 21.26
C ILE A 195 -8.34 -33.50 20.80
N CYS A 196 -7.82 -33.99 19.65
CA CYS A 196 -8.16 -35.31 19.15
C CYS A 196 -7.76 -36.43 20.09
N ALA A 197 -6.57 -36.37 20.69
CA ALA A 197 -6.11 -37.36 21.67
C ALA A 197 -7.00 -37.38 22.92
N SER A 198 -7.40 -36.21 23.44
CA SER A 198 -8.26 -36.09 24.61
C SER A 198 -9.66 -36.65 24.33
N VAL A 199 -10.24 -36.32 23.17
CA VAL A 199 -11.58 -36.85 22.78
C VAL A 199 -11.52 -38.36 22.62
N LEU A 200 -10.49 -38.91 21.94
CA LEU A 200 -10.35 -40.37 21.79
C LEU A 200 -10.13 -41.09 23.13
N PHE A 201 -9.34 -40.48 24.02
CA PHE A 201 -9.13 -41.03 25.36
C PHE A 201 -10.46 -41.08 26.14
N ILE A 202 -11.22 -40.00 26.16
CA ILE A 202 -12.52 -39.95 26.85
C ILE A 202 -13.48 -41.00 26.26
N LEU A 203 -13.56 -41.11 24.95
CA LEU A 203 -14.43 -42.11 24.29
C LEU A 203 -13.98 -43.52 24.62
N ASN A 204 -12.65 -43.82 24.61
CA ASN A 204 -12.15 -45.13 25.03
C ASN A 204 -12.53 -45.46 26.49
N CYS A 205 -12.42 -44.48 27.40
CA CYS A 205 -12.78 -44.65 28.80
C CYS A 205 -14.31 -44.94 28.97
N ILE A 206 -15.16 -44.27 28.20
CA ILE A 206 -16.62 -44.47 28.25
C ILE A 206 -16.99 -45.84 27.70
N ILE A 207 -16.45 -46.23 26.52
CA ILE A 207 -16.81 -47.48 25.85
C ILE A 207 -16.28 -48.69 26.60
N ASN A 208 -15.12 -48.61 27.22
CA ASN A 208 -14.41 -49.75 27.83
C ASN A 208 -14.28 -49.61 29.37
N HIS A 209 -15.25 -48.96 30.03
CA HIS A 209 -15.16 -48.64 31.46
C HIS A 209 -14.97 -49.92 32.34
N ASP A 210 -15.60 -51.04 31.96
CA ASP A 210 -15.47 -52.34 32.69
C ASP A 210 -14.05 -52.90 32.65
N GLN A 211 -13.34 -52.69 31.55
CA GLN A 211 -11.94 -53.14 31.41
C GLN A 211 -10.97 -52.24 32.20
N LEU A 212 -11.30 -50.97 32.31
CA LEU A 212 -10.53 -50.01 33.07
C LEU A 212 -10.56 -50.31 34.58
N ALA A 213 -11.74 -50.77 35.10
CA ALA A 213 -11.92 -51.10 36.50
C ALA A 213 -11.06 -52.31 36.93
N ASN A 214 -10.70 -53.18 35.98
CA ASN A 214 -10.02 -54.43 36.28
C ASN A 214 -8.49 -54.42 36.11
N SER A 215 -7.89 -53.39 35.47
CA SER A 215 -6.44 -53.36 35.24
C SER A 215 -5.87 -51.95 34.94
N ILE A 216 -4.90 -51.56 35.74
CA ILE A 216 -4.19 -50.26 35.58
C ILE A 216 -3.34 -50.26 34.25
N TRP A 217 -2.95 -51.42 33.77
CA TRP A 217 -2.24 -51.55 32.49
C TRP A 217 -3.13 -51.16 31.27
N MET A 218 -4.43 -51.37 31.37
CA MET A 218 -5.37 -50.97 30.33
C MET A 218 -5.42 -49.43 30.22
N LEU A 219 -5.33 -48.71 31.34
CA LEU A 219 -5.27 -47.25 31.33
C LEU A 219 -4.07 -46.76 30.53
N LEU A 220 -2.89 -47.35 30.72
CA LEU A 220 -1.69 -46.98 29.96
C LEU A 220 -1.84 -47.29 28.46
N VAL A 221 -2.44 -48.40 28.11
CA VAL A 221 -2.72 -48.76 26.70
C VAL A 221 -3.67 -47.77 26.07
N PHE A 222 -4.71 -47.32 26.79
CA PHE A 222 -5.67 -46.33 26.29
C PHE A 222 -5.03 -44.93 26.15
N ILE A 223 -4.18 -44.52 27.08
CA ILE A 223 -3.42 -43.28 26.98
C ILE A 223 -2.51 -43.30 25.74
N LEU A 224 -1.69 -44.33 25.59
CA LEU A 224 -0.76 -44.45 24.46
C LEU A 224 -1.47 -44.61 23.12
N GLY A 225 -2.52 -45.44 23.08
CA GLY A 225 -3.33 -45.65 21.89
C GLY A 225 -4.06 -44.38 21.46
N SER A 226 -4.64 -43.64 22.41
CA SER A 226 -5.34 -42.40 22.14
C SER A 226 -4.36 -41.28 21.74
N ALA A 227 -3.14 -41.24 22.32
CA ALA A 227 -2.10 -40.31 21.94
C ALA A 227 -1.64 -40.56 20.49
N PHE A 228 -1.42 -41.81 20.13
CA PHE A 228 -0.97 -42.21 18.78
C PHE A 228 -2.07 -41.94 17.73
N ALA A 229 -3.29 -42.42 17.98
CA ALA A 229 -4.44 -42.19 17.09
C ALA A 229 -4.78 -40.70 17.01
N GLY A 230 -4.70 -39.99 18.14
CA GLY A 230 -4.91 -38.54 18.21
C GLY A 230 -3.87 -37.74 17.45
N ALA A 231 -2.62 -38.18 17.40
CA ALA A 231 -1.57 -37.56 16.58
C ALA A 231 -1.92 -37.65 15.09
N ILE A 232 -2.33 -38.82 14.62
CA ILE A 232 -2.71 -39.02 13.22
C ILE A 232 -3.97 -38.19 12.88
N MET A 233 -5.05 -38.34 13.65
CA MET A 233 -6.30 -37.63 13.39
C MET A 233 -6.15 -36.13 13.54
N GLY A 234 -5.40 -35.67 14.53
CA GLY A 234 -5.16 -34.24 14.77
C GLY A 234 -4.36 -33.62 13.62
N TYR A 235 -3.37 -34.33 13.07
CA TYR A 235 -2.63 -33.86 11.90
C TYR A 235 -3.53 -33.80 10.65
N ILE A 236 -4.37 -34.80 10.42
CA ILE A 236 -5.34 -34.83 9.32
C ILE A 236 -6.32 -33.65 9.46
N LEU A 237 -6.90 -33.47 10.65
CA LEU A 237 -7.81 -32.35 10.91
C LEU A 237 -7.16 -30.99 10.66
N PHE A 238 -5.90 -30.85 11.07
CA PHE A 238 -5.12 -29.64 10.81
C PHE A 238 -4.87 -29.43 9.30
N ALA A 239 -4.59 -30.51 8.54
CA ALA A 239 -4.43 -30.42 7.09
C ALA A 239 -5.72 -29.95 6.41
N TYR A 240 -6.90 -30.46 6.83
CA TYR A 240 -8.21 -29.98 6.35
C TYR A 240 -8.47 -28.52 6.73
N PHE A 241 -8.07 -28.09 7.93
CA PHE A 241 -8.15 -26.69 8.34
C PHE A 241 -7.30 -25.79 7.43
N LEU A 242 -6.06 -26.19 7.12
CA LEU A 242 -5.19 -25.46 6.19
C LEU A 242 -5.79 -25.40 4.78
N LEU A 243 -6.34 -26.51 4.29
CA LEU A 243 -7.01 -26.56 3.00
C LEU A 243 -8.24 -25.65 2.96
N GLY A 244 -9.08 -25.69 3.97
CA GLY A 244 -10.24 -24.79 4.10
C GLY A 244 -9.85 -23.31 4.14
N ARG A 245 -8.78 -23.00 4.89
CA ARG A 245 -8.20 -21.65 4.93
C ARG A 245 -7.64 -21.23 3.56
N ALA A 246 -6.98 -22.12 2.84
CA ALA A 246 -6.47 -21.85 1.49
C ALA A 246 -7.63 -21.62 0.50
N ILE A 247 -8.67 -22.45 0.53
CA ILE A 247 -9.86 -22.30 -0.32
C ILE A 247 -10.57 -20.98 -0.01
N TYR A 248 -10.80 -20.66 1.27
CA TYR A 248 -11.41 -19.40 1.69
C TYR A 248 -10.64 -18.19 1.14
N ARG A 249 -9.30 -18.24 1.18
CA ARG A 249 -8.42 -17.21 0.61
C ARG A 249 -8.54 -17.12 -0.89
N ILE A 250 -8.54 -18.26 -1.59
CA ILE A 250 -8.73 -18.29 -3.04
C ILE A 250 -10.06 -17.62 -3.40
N ILE A 251 -11.13 -17.91 -2.69
CA ILE A 251 -12.44 -17.29 -2.89
C ILE A 251 -12.35 -15.78 -2.63
N GLN A 252 -11.77 -15.36 -1.52
CA GLN A 252 -11.61 -13.95 -1.17
C GLN A 252 -10.68 -13.20 -2.15
N SER A 253 -9.65 -13.87 -2.67
CA SER A 253 -8.72 -13.32 -3.66
C SER A 253 -9.14 -13.55 -5.11
N SER A 254 -10.22 -14.27 -5.40
CA SER A 254 -10.62 -14.64 -6.75
C SER A 254 -10.81 -13.42 -7.66
N GLY A 255 -11.37 -12.33 -7.14
CA GLY A 255 -11.44 -11.04 -7.84
C GLY A 255 -10.06 -10.43 -8.12
N LYS A 256 -9.06 -10.69 -7.28
CA LYS A 256 -7.69 -10.18 -7.43
C LYS A 256 -6.86 -11.03 -8.42
N MET A 257 -7.11 -12.33 -8.53
CA MET A 257 -6.35 -13.23 -9.42
C MET A 257 -6.49 -12.87 -10.90
N GLY A 258 -7.64 -12.37 -11.32
CA GLY A 258 -7.84 -11.88 -12.70
C GLY A 258 -6.96 -10.69 -13.07
N THR A 259 -6.43 -9.96 -12.07
CA THR A 259 -5.61 -8.77 -12.31
C THR A 259 -4.20 -9.09 -12.82
N ALA A 260 -3.63 -10.25 -12.43
CA ALA A 260 -2.27 -10.62 -12.81
C ALA A 260 -2.11 -10.79 -14.34
N GLY A 261 -3.10 -11.40 -15.01
CA GLY A 261 -3.11 -11.52 -16.47
C GLY A 261 -3.28 -10.18 -17.19
N SER A 262 -4.08 -9.28 -16.62
CA SER A 262 -4.31 -7.94 -17.16
C SER A 262 -3.07 -7.03 -17.02
N ARG A 263 -2.26 -7.21 -15.97
CA ARG A 263 -1.00 -6.48 -15.76
C ARG A 263 -0.06 -6.62 -16.95
N LYS A 264 0.30 -7.85 -17.32
CA LYS A 264 1.23 -8.09 -18.44
C LYS A 264 0.72 -7.53 -19.76
N LYS A 265 -0.60 -7.64 -19.99
CA LYS A 265 -1.25 -7.07 -21.19
C LYS A 265 -1.15 -5.54 -21.20
N PHE A 266 -1.31 -4.91 -20.03
CA PHE A 266 -1.20 -3.47 -19.89
C PHE A 266 0.25 -2.99 -20.10
N GLU A 267 1.21 -3.61 -19.42
CA GLU A 267 2.64 -3.31 -19.60
C GLU A 267 3.07 -3.41 -21.06
N ASN A 268 2.69 -4.48 -21.76
CA ASN A 268 3.05 -4.65 -23.16
C ASN A 268 2.44 -3.57 -24.06
N ARG A 269 1.21 -3.14 -23.81
CA ARG A 269 0.57 -2.05 -24.55
C ARG A 269 1.23 -0.71 -24.29
N MET A 270 1.49 -0.40 -23.02
CA MET A 270 2.14 0.86 -22.65
C MET A 270 3.58 0.93 -23.16
N ARG A 271 4.35 -0.18 -23.11
CA ARG A 271 5.72 -0.23 -23.61
C ARG A 271 5.83 -0.08 -25.13
N ALA A 272 4.76 -0.30 -25.86
CA ALA A 272 4.71 0.03 -27.29
C ALA A 272 4.81 1.55 -27.53
N PHE A 273 4.33 2.38 -26.58
CA PHE A 273 4.41 3.84 -26.63
C PHE A 273 5.59 4.37 -25.79
N TYR A 274 5.83 3.73 -24.63
CA TYR A 274 6.88 4.07 -23.66
C TYR A 274 7.70 2.82 -23.33
N PRO A 275 8.86 2.61 -23.94
CA PRO A 275 9.71 1.44 -23.66
C PRO A 275 10.07 1.30 -22.17
N GLU A 276 10.17 2.43 -21.46
CA GLU A 276 10.53 2.51 -20.04
C GLU A 276 9.31 2.47 -19.09
N PHE A 277 8.11 2.19 -19.61
CA PHE A 277 6.92 2.13 -18.77
C PHE A 277 7.07 1.14 -17.62
N SER A 278 6.79 1.62 -16.40
CA SER A 278 6.73 0.82 -15.17
C SER A 278 5.30 0.71 -14.67
N PHE A 279 4.84 -0.52 -14.50
CA PHE A 279 3.54 -0.80 -13.89
C PHE A 279 3.52 -0.40 -12.41
N GLU A 280 4.62 -0.54 -11.71
CA GLU A 280 4.77 -0.18 -10.30
C GLU A 280 4.64 1.34 -10.12
N TYR A 281 5.29 2.11 -10.99
CA TYR A 281 5.12 3.57 -10.99
C TYR A 281 3.66 3.96 -11.23
N PHE A 282 3.05 3.40 -12.28
CA PHE A 282 1.64 3.66 -12.59
C PHE A 282 0.72 3.31 -11.43
N THR A 283 0.91 2.13 -10.81
CA THR A 283 0.11 1.68 -9.66
C THR A 283 0.26 2.63 -8.47
N SER A 284 1.49 3.01 -8.15
CA SER A 284 1.79 3.95 -7.06
C SER A 284 1.09 5.29 -7.28
N LYS A 285 1.19 5.83 -8.50
CA LYS A 285 0.52 7.08 -8.87
C LYS A 285 -1.01 6.93 -8.83
N ALA A 286 -1.56 5.87 -9.42
CA ALA A 286 -3.00 5.61 -9.42
C ALA A 286 -3.59 5.53 -8.00
N ILE A 287 -2.91 4.83 -7.09
CA ILE A 287 -3.32 4.72 -5.69
C ILE A 287 -3.25 6.08 -5.00
N SER A 288 -2.19 6.85 -5.23
CA SER A 288 -2.03 8.20 -4.69
C SER A 288 -3.15 9.14 -5.16
N LEU A 289 -3.46 9.13 -6.45
CA LEU A 289 -4.55 9.92 -7.03
C LEU A 289 -5.92 9.55 -6.44
N ILE A 290 -6.23 8.25 -6.33
CA ILE A 290 -7.47 7.76 -5.71
C ILE A 290 -7.57 8.21 -4.25
N LYS A 291 -6.53 7.99 -3.46
CA LYS A 291 -6.51 8.39 -2.03
C LYS A 291 -6.69 9.89 -1.87
N THR A 292 -5.96 10.68 -2.67
CA THR A 292 -6.01 12.14 -2.57
C THR A 292 -7.39 12.67 -2.98
N ALA A 293 -8.00 12.14 -4.05
CA ALA A 293 -9.36 12.50 -4.44
C ALA A 293 -10.38 12.19 -3.34
N ILE A 294 -10.32 10.99 -2.73
CA ILE A 294 -11.23 10.56 -1.67
C ILE A 294 -11.03 11.40 -0.40
N TYR A 295 -9.78 11.70 0.00
CA TYR A 295 -9.51 12.45 1.23
C TYR A 295 -9.64 13.96 1.08
N SER A 296 -9.69 14.51 -0.13
CA SER A 296 -9.89 15.94 -0.36
C SER A 296 -11.25 16.42 0.19
N LYS A 297 -11.31 17.65 0.66
CA LYS A 297 -12.57 18.31 1.04
C LYS A 297 -13.46 18.56 -0.18
N ASP A 298 -12.83 19.02 -1.26
CA ASP A 298 -13.45 19.23 -2.56
C ASP A 298 -12.51 18.66 -3.64
N GLU A 299 -12.88 17.52 -4.18
CA GLU A 299 -12.13 16.84 -5.23
C GLU A 299 -12.11 17.65 -6.54
N LYS A 300 -13.09 18.51 -6.76
CA LYS A 300 -13.18 19.33 -7.97
C LYS A 300 -12.15 20.45 -8.02
N GLU A 301 -11.60 20.86 -6.88
CA GLU A 301 -10.51 21.82 -6.82
C GLU A 301 -9.16 21.22 -7.17
N LEU A 302 -9.04 19.88 -7.09
CA LEU A 302 -7.80 19.18 -7.42
C LEU A 302 -7.50 19.23 -8.92
N LEU A 303 -6.32 19.69 -9.28
CA LEU A 303 -5.89 19.82 -10.68
C LEU A 303 -5.95 18.49 -11.44
N PHE A 304 -5.51 17.40 -10.80
CA PHE A 304 -5.45 16.07 -11.39
C PHE A 304 -6.79 15.32 -11.41
N TYR A 305 -7.85 15.90 -10.81
CA TYR A 305 -9.19 15.31 -10.85
C TYR A 305 -10.07 16.05 -11.87
N LYS A 306 -10.44 15.33 -12.94
CA LYS A 306 -11.27 15.86 -14.01
C LYS A 306 -12.66 15.22 -14.07
N GLY A 307 -13.02 14.44 -13.05
CA GLY A 307 -14.28 13.71 -12.98
C GLY A 307 -15.44 14.52 -12.41
N GLU A 308 -16.60 13.85 -12.36
CA GLU A 308 -17.79 14.34 -11.67
C GLU A 308 -17.59 14.26 -10.13
N ALA A 309 -18.56 14.81 -9.38
CA ALA A 309 -18.54 14.71 -7.93
C ALA A 309 -18.52 13.24 -7.46
N LEU A 310 -17.68 12.94 -6.49
CA LEU A 310 -17.58 11.60 -5.92
C LEU A 310 -18.87 11.20 -5.20
N ASP A 311 -19.13 9.90 -5.13
CA ASP A 311 -20.24 9.35 -4.32
C ASP A 311 -20.14 9.89 -2.88
N PRO A 312 -21.22 10.46 -2.32
CA PRO A 312 -21.22 11.01 -0.96
C PRO A 312 -20.73 10.03 0.11
N LYS A 313 -20.91 8.71 -0.08
CA LYS A 313 -20.38 7.69 0.83
C LYS A 313 -18.85 7.69 0.92
N MET A 314 -18.16 8.15 -0.11
CA MET A 314 -16.69 8.28 -0.08
C MET A 314 -16.22 9.35 0.92
N LYS A 315 -17.09 10.31 1.27
CA LYS A 315 -16.82 11.31 2.32
C LYS A 315 -16.76 10.71 3.73
N ASP A 316 -17.30 9.50 3.91
CA ASP A 316 -17.21 8.76 5.17
C ASP A 316 -15.94 7.94 5.33
N ILE A 317 -15.12 7.87 4.31
CA ILE A 317 -13.88 7.11 4.33
C ILE A 317 -12.82 7.89 5.12
N ILE A 318 -12.22 7.23 6.12
CA ILE A 318 -11.15 7.78 6.97
C ILE A 318 -9.82 7.03 6.81
N ASP A 319 -9.84 5.82 6.25
CA ASP A 319 -8.63 5.07 5.93
C ASP A 319 -8.84 4.18 4.71
N LEU A 320 -7.85 4.16 3.83
CA LEU A 320 -7.81 3.39 2.60
C LEU A 320 -6.51 2.60 2.55
N ASN A 321 -6.61 1.29 2.69
CA ASN A 321 -5.48 0.41 2.49
C ASN A 321 -5.63 -0.34 1.17
N TYR A 322 -4.67 -0.17 0.27
CA TYR A 322 -4.68 -0.84 -1.01
C TYR A 322 -4.43 -2.35 -0.84
N GLY A 323 -5.28 -3.16 -1.41
CA GLY A 323 -5.24 -4.63 -1.28
C GLY A 323 -4.25 -5.34 -2.20
N GLY A 324 -3.32 -4.61 -2.84
CA GLY A 324 -2.26 -5.19 -3.67
C GLY A 324 -2.70 -5.66 -5.06
N ALA A 325 -3.91 -5.31 -5.52
CA ALA A 325 -4.42 -5.73 -6.81
C ALA A 325 -5.03 -4.55 -7.58
N LEU A 326 -4.45 -4.27 -8.74
CA LEU A 326 -4.93 -3.30 -9.72
C LEU A 326 -5.11 -4.03 -11.07
N GLY A 327 -6.34 -4.16 -11.51
CA GLY A 327 -6.69 -4.83 -12.77
C GLY A 327 -6.96 -3.84 -13.89
N LEU A 328 -6.53 -4.17 -15.10
CA LEU A 328 -6.90 -3.43 -16.30
C LEU A 328 -8.22 -4.00 -16.84
N GLU A 329 -9.25 -3.16 -16.96
CA GLU A 329 -10.52 -3.52 -17.62
C GLU A 329 -10.52 -3.11 -19.10
N ARG A 330 -10.13 -1.87 -19.38
CA ARG A 330 -10.13 -1.32 -20.73
C ARG A 330 -8.91 -0.45 -20.95
N PHE A 331 -8.44 -0.44 -22.17
CA PHE A 331 -7.39 0.43 -22.66
C PHE A 331 -7.79 0.95 -24.02
N SER A 332 -7.82 2.26 -24.20
CA SER A 332 -8.01 2.93 -25.51
C SER A 332 -6.95 4.03 -25.67
N GLU A 333 -6.66 4.33 -26.91
CA GLU A 333 -5.82 5.44 -27.32
C GLU A 333 -6.56 6.20 -28.43
N GLU A 334 -6.74 7.49 -28.21
CA GLU A 334 -7.42 8.38 -29.15
C GLU A 334 -6.71 9.74 -29.13
N ASN A 335 -6.32 10.22 -30.32
CA ASN A 335 -5.67 11.53 -30.49
C ASN A 335 -4.44 11.76 -29.58
N GLY A 336 -3.62 10.74 -29.39
CA GLY A 336 -2.43 10.82 -28.53
C GLY A 336 -2.75 10.81 -27.02
N ILE A 337 -4.01 10.54 -26.63
CA ILE A 337 -4.41 10.38 -25.24
C ILE A 337 -4.71 8.91 -24.97
N VAL A 338 -4.01 8.34 -24.03
CA VAL A 338 -4.31 7.01 -23.50
C VAL A 338 -5.32 7.13 -22.38
N THR A 339 -6.39 6.34 -22.47
CA THR A 339 -7.40 6.17 -21.42
C THR A 339 -7.33 4.75 -20.88
N VAL A 340 -7.20 4.61 -19.56
CA VAL A 340 -7.06 3.35 -18.87
C VAL A 340 -8.18 3.22 -17.85
N VAL A 341 -9.01 2.20 -17.98
CA VAL A 341 -10.03 1.84 -16.98
C VAL A 341 -9.47 0.71 -16.12
N THR A 342 -9.40 0.96 -14.84
CA THR A 342 -8.85 0.02 -13.86
C THR A 342 -9.85 -0.35 -12.78
N THR A 343 -9.64 -1.53 -12.21
CA THR A 343 -10.32 -2.00 -10.98
C THR A 343 -9.29 -2.08 -9.86
N ALA A 344 -9.50 -1.36 -8.79
CA ALA A 344 -8.62 -1.32 -7.63
C ALA A 344 -9.34 -1.86 -6.39
N PHE A 345 -8.66 -2.71 -5.63
CA PHE A 345 -9.18 -3.36 -4.42
C PHE A 345 -8.63 -2.67 -3.17
N PHE A 346 -9.53 -2.28 -2.27
CA PHE A 346 -9.17 -1.59 -1.03
C PHE A 346 -9.86 -2.17 0.19
N ASP A 347 -9.14 -2.18 1.31
CA ASP A 347 -9.73 -2.26 2.64
C ASP A 347 -10.04 -0.84 3.10
N VAL A 348 -11.30 -0.56 3.32
CA VAL A 348 -11.82 0.79 3.55
C VAL A 348 -12.40 0.90 4.95
N LEU A 349 -11.93 1.87 5.72
CA LEU A 349 -12.48 2.19 7.02
C LEU A 349 -13.45 3.37 6.89
N TYR A 350 -14.73 3.09 7.10
CA TYR A 350 -15.80 4.08 7.09
C TYR A 350 -16.10 4.58 8.49
N ALA A 351 -16.29 5.86 8.64
CA ALA A 351 -16.73 6.50 9.87
C ALA A 351 -18.01 7.31 9.65
N THR A 352 -19.11 6.81 10.18
CA THR A 352 -20.36 7.55 10.30
C THR A 352 -20.49 8.12 11.73
N ASP A 353 -21.53 8.89 11.99
CA ASP A 353 -21.77 9.43 13.33
C ASP A 353 -21.97 8.37 14.39
N GLU A 354 -22.53 7.22 14.02
CA GLU A 354 -22.85 6.13 14.95
C GLU A 354 -21.75 5.11 15.12
N LYS A 355 -20.99 4.82 14.06
CA LYS A 355 -20.05 3.69 14.06
C LYS A 355 -18.90 3.86 13.08
N VAL A 356 -17.83 3.14 13.40
CA VAL A 356 -16.68 2.94 12.50
C VAL A 356 -16.61 1.47 12.12
N LYS A 357 -16.54 1.17 10.81
CA LYS A 357 -16.46 -0.21 10.32
C LYS A 357 -15.55 -0.34 9.11
N MET A 358 -14.88 -1.46 9.00
CA MET A 358 -14.08 -1.85 7.86
C MET A 358 -14.92 -2.62 6.83
N LYS A 359 -14.68 -2.38 5.56
CA LYS A 359 -15.21 -3.11 4.43
C LYS A 359 -14.16 -3.32 3.35
N HIS A 360 -14.31 -4.39 2.60
CA HIS A 360 -13.59 -4.60 1.35
C HIS A 360 -14.38 -3.95 0.22
N GLU A 361 -13.80 -3.00 -0.45
CA GLU A 361 -14.44 -2.26 -1.55
C GLU A 361 -13.62 -2.38 -2.82
N ILE A 362 -14.31 -2.31 -3.93
CA ILE A 362 -13.73 -2.33 -5.26
C ILE A 362 -14.09 -1.00 -5.93
N PHE A 363 -13.06 -0.28 -6.38
CA PHE A 363 -13.26 0.95 -7.12
C PHE A 363 -12.94 0.74 -8.59
N THR A 364 -13.78 1.28 -9.46
CA THR A 364 -13.42 1.51 -10.87
C THR A 364 -12.86 2.93 -10.97
N ALA A 365 -11.66 3.04 -11.50
CA ALA A 365 -10.98 4.31 -11.71
C ALA A 365 -10.53 4.43 -13.17
N VAL A 366 -10.76 5.60 -13.75
CA VAL A 366 -10.37 5.91 -15.12
C VAL A 366 -9.26 6.96 -15.09
N PHE A 367 -8.15 6.62 -15.73
CA PHE A 367 -6.99 7.50 -15.83
C PHE A 367 -6.74 7.90 -17.28
N GLN A 368 -6.28 9.13 -17.47
CA GLN A 368 -5.86 9.64 -18.77
C GLN A 368 -4.49 10.25 -18.73
N ARG A 369 -3.76 10.12 -19.83
CA ARG A 369 -2.46 10.73 -20.05
C ARG A 369 -2.16 10.88 -21.54
N ARG A 370 -1.39 11.92 -21.92
CA ARG A 370 -0.82 12.04 -23.26
C ARG A 370 0.39 11.11 -23.42
N ILE A 371 0.52 10.50 -24.59
CA ILE A 371 1.61 9.56 -24.91
C ILE A 371 2.74 10.20 -25.73
N ASP A 372 2.51 11.36 -26.30
CA ASP A 372 3.47 12.13 -27.09
C ASP A 372 4.46 12.94 -26.22
N MET A 373 4.28 12.92 -24.90
CA MET A 373 5.11 13.62 -23.94
C MET A 373 5.85 12.62 -23.03
N PRO A 374 7.13 12.87 -22.68
CA PRO A 374 7.87 12.00 -21.76
C PRO A 374 7.23 11.97 -20.36
N VAL A 375 7.47 10.89 -19.62
CA VAL A 375 7.03 10.82 -18.20
C VAL A 375 7.88 11.76 -17.37
N ASN A 376 7.26 12.68 -16.65
CA ASN A 376 7.93 13.48 -15.65
C ASN A 376 7.86 12.78 -14.28
N PHE A 377 8.83 11.93 -13.97
CA PHE A 377 8.90 11.18 -12.70
C PHE A 377 9.07 12.07 -11.47
N ASN A 378 9.47 13.32 -11.65
CA ASN A 378 9.66 14.30 -10.58
C ASN A 378 8.47 15.26 -10.43
N PHE A 379 7.41 15.03 -11.20
CA PHE A 379 6.22 15.87 -11.13
C PHE A 379 5.56 15.77 -9.74
N SER A 380 5.32 16.92 -9.13
CA SER A 380 4.60 17.02 -7.85
C SER A 380 3.15 17.39 -8.09
N MET A 381 2.24 16.60 -7.51
CA MET A 381 0.80 16.93 -7.52
C MET A 381 0.45 18.16 -6.65
N THR A 382 1.37 18.58 -5.79
CA THR A 382 1.12 19.66 -4.84
C THR A 382 1.47 21.03 -5.39
N ARG A 383 2.48 21.09 -6.28
CA ARG A 383 2.96 22.37 -6.80
C ARG A 383 3.47 22.23 -8.23
N ILE A 384 3.06 23.17 -9.07
CA ILE A 384 3.41 23.19 -10.51
C ILE A 384 3.95 24.57 -10.91
N SER A 385 4.72 24.58 -11.99
CA SER A 385 5.14 25.83 -12.64
C SER A 385 4.32 26.06 -13.90
N CYS A 386 3.71 27.23 -14.01
CA CYS A 386 2.91 27.59 -15.16
C CYS A 386 3.79 27.63 -16.43
N PRO A 387 3.46 26.87 -17.49
CA PRO A 387 4.25 26.85 -18.72
C PRO A 387 4.21 28.21 -19.46
N THR A 388 3.19 29.04 -19.21
CA THR A 388 2.98 30.32 -19.90
C THR A 388 3.75 31.47 -19.23
N CYS A 389 3.71 31.56 -17.89
CA CYS A 389 4.31 32.71 -17.18
C CYS A 389 5.40 32.33 -16.17
N GLY A 390 5.70 31.04 -16.00
CA GLY A 390 6.73 30.56 -15.08
C GLY A 390 6.34 30.61 -13.59
N LEU A 391 5.16 31.14 -13.23
CA LEU A 391 4.75 31.26 -11.85
C LEU A 391 4.53 29.86 -11.24
N SER A 392 5.18 29.57 -10.12
CA SER A 392 4.90 28.37 -9.34
C SER A 392 3.73 28.59 -8.40
N TYR A 393 2.75 27.69 -8.41
CA TYR A 393 1.56 27.77 -7.59
C TYR A 393 1.10 26.42 -7.06
N ASP A 394 0.22 26.48 -6.06
CA ASP A 394 -0.33 25.30 -5.39
C ASP A 394 -1.41 24.64 -6.29
N ALA A 395 -1.09 23.50 -6.83
CA ALA A 395 -1.97 22.72 -7.71
C ALA A 395 -3.10 22.00 -6.96
N THR A 396 -3.07 21.99 -5.62
CA THR A 396 -4.11 21.39 -4.79
C THR A 396 -5.28 22.32 -4.53
N ARG A 397 -5.12 23.60 -4.85
CA ARG A 397 -6.12 24.65 -4.62
C ARG A 397 -6.53 25.42 -5.88
N ASN A 398 -5.69 25.37 -6.90
CA ASN A 398 -5.89 26.19 -8.09
C ASN A 398 -5.73 25.34 -9.35
N LYS A 399 -6.78 25.22 -10.13
CA LYS A 399 -6.73 24.64 -11.50
C LYS A 399 -6.18 25.62 -12.52
N PHE A 400 -6.33 26.89 -12.26
CA PHE A 400 -5.88 27.98 -13.13
C PHE A 400 -4.71 28.70 -12.49
N CYS A 401 -3.74 29.09 -13.29
CA CYS A 401 -2.61 29.88 -12.84
C CYS A 401 -3.09 31.21 -12.24
N PRO A 402 -2.78 31.52 -10.97
CA PRO A 402 -3.23 32.77 -10.37
C PRO A 402 -2.55 34.01 -10.95
N GLY A 403 -1.46 33.84 -11.71
CA GLY A 403 -0.75 34.95 -12.35
C GLY A 403 -1.26 35.31 -13.74
N CYS A 404 -1.57 34.32 -14.59
CA CYS A 404 -1.98 34.58 -15.98
C CYS A 404 -3.34 33.98 -16.34
N GLY A 405 -4.00 33.26 -15.45
CA GLY A 405 -5.32 32.66 -15.67
C GLY A 405 -5.34 31.41 -16.56
N ASN A 406 -4.19 30.96 -17.07
CA ASN A 406 -4.14 29.78 -17.91
C ASN A 406 -4.45 28.51 -17.13
N GLU A 407 -5.26 27.64 -17.72
CA GLU A 407 -5.47 26.28 -17.20
C GLU A 407 -4.22 25.43 -17.46
N TYR A 408 -3.85 24.62 -16.46
CA TYR A 408 -2.75 23.70 -16.60
C TYR A 408 -3.24 22.33 -17.08
N GLU A 409 -2.66 21.84 -18.16
CA GLU A 409 -3.05 20.59 -18.76
C GLU A 409 -2.22 19.43 -18.18
N ILE A 410 -2.66 18.91 -17.04
CA ILE A 410 -1.95 17.88 -16.27
C ILE A 410 -1.66 16.60 -17.05
N ILE A 411 -2.53 16.21 -18.00
CA ILE A 411 -2.35 15.00 -18.80
C ILE A 411 -1.10 15.01 -19.66
N SER A 412 -0.50 16.20 -19.86
CA SER A 412 0.75 16.35 -20.60
C SER A 412 1.99 15.95 -19.76
N ASP A 413 1.91 16.05 -18.43
CA ASP A 413 3.03 15.73 -17.55
C ASP A 413 2.87 14.39 -16.84
N ASP A 414 1.63 14.08 -16.41
CA ASP A 414 1.36 12.90 -15.63
C ASP A 414 -0.08 12.39 -15.83
N TRP A 415 -0.43 11.34 -15.11
CA TRP A 415 -1.78 10.77 -15.12
C TRP A 415 -2.78 11.67 -14.42
N ALA A 416 -3.94 11.88 -15.04
CA ALA A 416 -5.11 12.47 -14.43
C ALA A 416 -6.15 11.41 -14.11
N LEU A 417 -6.85 11.56 -12.99
CA LEU A 417 -8.01 10.74 -12.62
C LEU A 417 -9.28 11.41 -13.16
N VAL A 418 -9.94 10.77 -14.12
CA VAL A 418 -11.13 11.35 -14.81
C VAL A 418 -12.44 10.75 -14.36
N GLU A 419 -12.41 9.61 -13.67
CA GLU A 419 -13.60 9.00 -13.07
C GLU A 419 -13.19 8.12 -11.89
N LEU A 420 -13.97 8.18 -10.82
CA LEU A 420 -13.82 7.28 -9.66
C LEU A 420 -15.20 6.91 -9.13
N ARG A 421 -15.50 5.61 -9.08
CA ARG A 421 -16.79 5.10 -8.60
C ARG A 421 -16.64 3.75 -7.92
N TYR A 422 -17.61 3.38 -7.09
CA TYR A 422 -17.77 2.01 -6.65
C TYR A 422 -18.09 1.09 -7.84
N ARG A 423 -17.60 -0.12 -7.78
CA ARG A 423 -17.91 -1.14 -8.79
C ARG A 423 -19.20 -1.85 -8.48
#